data_fd194f72fb132c163b5bd3cc80daa137
#
_entry.id   fd194f72fb132c163b5bd3cc80daa137
#
_cell.length_a   1.000
_cell.length_b   1.000
_cell.length_c   1.000
_cell.angle_alpha   90.00
_cell.angle_beta   90.00
_cell.angle_gamma   90.00
#
_symmetry.space_group_name_H-M   'P 1'
#
loop_
_entity.id
_entity.type
_entity.pdbx_description
1 polymer ?
#
loop_
_entity_poly.entity_id
_entity_poly.type
_entity_poly.pdbx_seq_one_letter_code
_entity_poly.pdbx_strand_id
1 'polypeptide(L)'
;IQHGFEVIEPALATGKTVICDRYVYTSLANMLARGYRKEKWFFEAAKHLLEPDVAFLAYVEAEEAIRRIKSRPSECDRHLNEALLRGVAEEFLKMAKTENFVKIYTKREAESAFLEVEERLDEEKGK
;
A
#
# COMPACT_ATOMS: atom_id res chain seq x y z
N ILE A 1 3.76 8.30 -13.05
CA ILE A 1 3.73 7.88 -14.47
C ILE A 1 5.14 7.77 -15.00
N GLN A 2 5.96 8.81 -14.91
CA GLN A 2 7.34 8.82 -15.40
C GLN A 2 8.17 7.64 -14.87
N HIS A 3 8.09 7.35 -13.57
CA HIS A 3 8.80 6.23 -12.95
C HIS A 3 8.42 4.85 -13.52
N GLY A 4 7.17 4.69 -13.92
CA GLY A 4 6.72 3.48 -14.59
C GLY A 4 7.46 3.23 -15.90
N PHE A 5 7.54 4.24 -16.76
CA PHE A 5 8.16 4.11 -18.08
C PHE A 5 9.70 4.09 -18.03
N GLU A 6 10.31 4.86 -17.15
CA GLU A 6 11.77 5.01 -17.13
C GLU A 6 12.48 3.96 -16.27
N VAL A 7 11.81 3.39 -15.28
CA VAL A 7 12.43 2.47 -14.31
C VAL A 7 11.76 1.11 -14.29
N ILE A 8 10.44 1.07 -14.08
CA ILE A 8 9.72 -0.19 -13.85
C ILE A 8 9.66 -1.04 -15.12
N GLU A 9 9.14 -0.49 -16.21
CA GLU A 9 9.02 -1.24 -17.47
C GLU A 9 10.36 -1.76 -17.99
N PRO A 10 11.44 -0.97 -18.06
CA PRO A 10 12.72 -1.48 -18.49
C PRO A 10 13.28 -2.59 -17.58
N ALA A 11 13.07 -2.49 -16.27
CA ALA A 11 13.49 -3.53 -15.33
C ALA A 11 12.74 -4.84 -15.55
N LEU A 12 11.42 -4.78 -15.71
CA LEU A 12 10.58 -5.94 -16.00
C LEU A 12 10.94 -6.57 -17.35
N ALA A 13 11.20 -5.77 -18.37
CA ALA A 13 11.61 -6.24 -19.69
C ALA A 13 12.92 -7.04 -19.68
N THR A 14 13.78 -6.80 -18.69
CA THR A 14 15.03 -7.56 -18.48
C THR A 14 14.88 -8.74 -17.52
N GLY A 15 13.66 -9.10 -17.13
CA GLY A 15 13.37 -10.23 -16.25
C GLY A 15 13.62 -9.96 -14.77
N LYS A 16 13.76 -8.70 -14.36
CA LYS A 16 13.96 -8.32 -12.96
C LYS A 16 12.64 -8.32 -12.19
N THR A 17 12.72 -8.66 -10.91
CA THR A 17 11.63 -8.42 -9.97
C THR A 17 11.68 -6.98 -9.48
N VAL A 18 10.54 -6.29 -9.50
CA VAL A 18 10.42 -4.91 -9.04
C VAL A 18 9.52 -4.87 -7.81
N ILE A 19 10.01 -4.25 -6.75
CA ILE A 19 9.25 -4.01 -5.53
C ILE A 19 9.01 -2.51 -5.41
N CYS A 20 7.72 -2.13 -5.32
CA CYS A 20 7.31 -0.74 -5.13
C CYS A 20 6.74 -0.57 -3.72
N ASP A 21 7.31 0.36 -2.96
CA ASP A 21 6.74 0.77 -1.68
C ASP A 21 5.62 1.79 -1.93
N ARG A 22 4.43 1.49 -1.41
CA ARG A 22 3.22 2.32 -1.47
C ARG A 22 2.59 2.49 -2.86
N TYR A 23 3.36 2.68 -3.89
CA TYR A 23 2.92 2.89 -5.27
C TYR A 23 1.81 3.97 -5.36
N VAL A 24 0.82 3.81 -6.25
CA VAL A 24 -0.31 4.75 -6.42
C VAL A 24 -1.36 4.64 -5.30
N TYR A 25 -1.43 3.53 -4.61
CA TYR A 25 -2.51 3.22 -3.67
C TYR A 25 -2.54 4.13 -2.45
N THR A 26 -1.39 4.57 -1.95
CA THR A 26 -1.33 5.52 -0.84
C THR A 26 -1.93 6.87 -1.21
N SER A 27 -1.64 7.37 -2.41
CA SER A 27 -2.23 8.62 -2.91
C SER A 27 -3.73 8.48 -3.08
N LEU A 28 -4.19 7.36 -3.63
CA LEU A 28 -5.61 7.07 -3.81
C LEU A 28 -6.36 7.00 -2.46
N ALA A 29 -5.82 6.28 -1.49
CA ALA A 29 -6.42 6.16 -0.16
C ALA A 29 -6.54 7.53 0.54
N ASN A 30 -5.49 8.34 0.45
CA ASN A 30 -5.50 9.70 1.01
C ASN A 30 -6.53 10.60 0.33
N MET A 31 -6.65 10.55 -0.98
CA MET A 31 -7.66 11.31 -1.72
C MET A 31 -9.08 10.90 -1.30
N LEU A 32 -9.36 9.63 -1.27
CA LEU A 32 -10.67 9.10 -0.90
C LEU A 32 -11.04 9.44 0.55
N ALA A 33 -10.09 9.30 1.49
CA ALA A 33 -10.29 9.64 2.89
C ALA A 33 -10.56 11.14 3.11
N ARG A 34 -10.05 11.99 2.22
CA ARG A 34 -10.33 13.45 2.22
C ARG A 34 -11.61 13.83 1.48
N GLY A 35 -12.33 12.88 0.93
CA GLY A 35 -13.60 13.11 0.22
C GLY A 35 -13.47 13.43 -1.27
N TYR A 36 -12.30 13.35 -1.85
CA TYR A 36 -12.06 13.59 -3.28
C TYR A 36 -12.46 12.38 -4.13
N ARG A 37 -13.74 12.15 -4.29
CA ARG A 37 -14.26 10.97 -5.02
C ARG A 37 -14.61 11.24 -6.49
N LYS A 38 -14.56 12.50 -6.91
CA LYS A 38 -14.99 12.93 -8.26
C LYS A 38 -13.84 13.41 -9.15
N GLU A 39 -12.61 13.21 -8.73
CA GLU A 39 -11.39 13.62 -9.46
C GLU A 39 -11.12 12.67 -10.63
N LYS A 40 -11.91 12.81 -11.69
CA LYS A 40 -11.84 11.91 -12.87
C LYS A 40 -10.43 11.82 -13.47
N TRP A 41 -9.72 12.94 -13.52
CA TRP A 41 -8.37 12.98 -14.09
C TRP A 41 -7.39 12.05 -13.38
N PHE A 42 -7.48 11.96 -12.05
CA PHE A 42 -6.61 11.08 -11.27
C PHE A 42 -6.91 9.60 -11.55
N PHE A 43 -8.19 9.23 -11.54
CA PHE A 43 -8.61 7.87 -11.81
C PHE A 43 -8.28 7.44 -13.25
N GLU A 44 -8.46 8.34 -14.22
CA GLU A 44 -8.06 8.08 -15.61
C GLU A 44 -6.54 7.90 -15.73
N ALA A 45 -5.74 8.76 -15.10
CA ALA A 45 -4.29 8.63 -15.09
C ALA A 45 -3.83 7.31 -14.43
N ALA A 46 -4.47 6.90 -13.34
CA ALA A 46 -4.14 5.66 -12.64
C ALA A 46 -4.38 4.41 -13.49
N LYS A 47 -5.36 4.40 -14.37
CA LYS A 47 -5.64 3.29 -15.29
C LYS A 47 -4.50 2.98 -16.28
N HIS A 48 -3.63 3.96 -16.53
CA HIS A 48 -2.47 3.79 -17.42
C HIS A 48 -1.22 3.31 -16.69
N LEU A 49 -1.29 3.09 -15.38
CA LEU A 49 -0.19 2.55 -14.60
C LEU A 49 -0.17 1.03 -14.70
N LEU A 50 1.03 0.46 -14.64
CA LEU A 50 1.19 -1.00 -14.57
C LEU A 50 0.53 -1.53 -13.30
N GLU A 51 -0.27 -2.57 -13.44
CA GLU A 51 -0.80 -3.30 -12.30
C GLU A 51 0.29 -4.22 -11.73
N PRO A 52 0.45 -4.30 -10.41
CA PRO A 52 1.36 -5.26 -9.80
C PRO A 52 0.84 -6.69 -9.97
N ASP A 53 1.73 -7.65 -10.16
CA ASP A 53 1.38 -9.07 -10.19
C ASP A 53 0.82 -9.52 -8.83
N VAL A 54 1.36 -8.96 -7.75
CA VAL A 54 0.86 -9.16 -6.40
C VAL A 54 0.98 -7.87 -5.59
N ALA A 55 -0.05 -7.53 -4.84
CA ALA A 55 -0.04 -6.40 -3.93
C ALA A 55 -0.30 -6.86 -2.49
N PHE A 56 0.60 -6.49 -1.60
CA PHE A 56 0.48 -6.77 -0.18
C PHE A 56 0.01 -5.53 0.57
N LEU A 57 -1.01 -5.69 1.39
CA LEU A 57 -1.41 -4.68 2.36
C LEU A 57 -0.93 -5.08 3.75
N ALA A 58 0.15 -4.47 4.20
CA ALA A 58 0.57 -4.56 5.60
C ALA A 58 -0.35 -3.68 6.43
N TYR A 59 -1.12 -4.27 7.34
CA TYR A 59 -2.13 -3.55 8.10
C TYR A 59 -2.10 -3.88 9.60
N VAL A 60 -2.63 -2.98 10.37
CA VAL A 60 -2.91 -3.12 11.79
C VAL A 60 -4.09 -2.21 12.11
N GLU A 61 -4.71 -2.39 13.27
CA GLU A 61 -5.78 -1.49 13.72
C GLU A 61 -5.27 -0.04 13.77
N ALA A 62 -6.11 0.91 13.41
CA ALA A 62 -5.74 2.33 13.35
C ALA A 62 -5.19 2.84 14.70
N GLU A 63 -5.75 2.39 15.82
CA GLU A 63 -5.29 2.75 17.16
C GLU A 63 -3.84 2.30 17.43
N GLU A 64 -3.51 1.09 17.00
CA GLU A 64 -2.13 0.58 17.10
C GLU A 64 -1.17 1.33 16.17
N ALA A 65 -1.59 1.68 14.98
CA ALA A 65 -0.81 2.49 14.06
C ALA A 65 -0.50 3.87 14.66
N ILE A 66 -1.50 4.52 15.25
CA ILE A 66 -1.36 5.80 15.93
C ILE A 66 -0.38 5.69 17.09
N ARG A 67 -0.52 4.66 17.93
CA ARG A 67 0.39 4.39 19.04
C ARG A 67 1.84 4.24 18.56
N ARG A 68 2.07 3.49 17.50
CA ARG A 68 3.41 3.30 16.91
C ARG A 68 4.01 4.60 16.40
N ILE A 69 3.23 5.44 15.74
CA ILE A 69 3.69 6.75 15.25
C ILE A 69 4.09 7.64 16.44
N LYS A 70 3.25 7.74 17.46
CA LYS A 70 3.52 8.56 18.65
C LYS A 70 4.72 8.06 19.46
N SER A 71 5.07 6.78 19.36
CA SER A 71 6.22 6.20 20.07
C SER A 71 7.55 6.43 19.35
N ARG A 72 7.56 6.89 18.12
CA ARG A 72 8.79 7.14 17.37
C ARG A 72 9.43 8.46 17.79
N PRO A 73 10.73 8.48 18.17
CA PRO A 73 11.40 9.73 18.57
C PRO A 73 11.36 10.83 17.51
N SER A 74 11.38 10.47 16.24
CA SER A 74 11.34 11.42 15.12
C SER A 74 9.96 12.01 14.84
N GLU A 75 8.91 11.44 15.40
CA GLU A 75 7.52 11.79 15.10
C GLU A 75 6.66 12.10 16.34
N CYS A 76 7.22 11.98 17.55
CA CYS A 76 6.47 12.16 18.80
C CYS A 76 5.85 13.56 18.96
N ASP A 77 6.49 14.58 18.39
CA ASP A 77 6.02 15.98 18.42
C ASP A 77 5.20 16.37 17.18
N ARG A 78 5.03 15.45 16.25
CA ARG A 78 4.28 15.71 15.03
C ARG A 78 2.79 15.81 15.32
N HIS A 79 2.16 16.88 14.83
CA HIS A 79 0.70 16.96 14.84
C HIS A 79 0.11 15.86 13.96
N LEU A 80 -0.69 14.99 14.55
CA LEU A 80 -1.28 13.84 13.90
C LEU A 80 -2.79 14.04 13.71
N ASN A 81 -3.27 14.02 12.49
CA ASN A 81 -4.70 13.99 12.21
C ASN A 81 -5.21 12.54 12.32
N GLU A 82 -5.62 12.15 13.51
CA GLU A 82 -6.07 10.79 13.80
C GLU A 82 -7.32 10.38 13.02
N ALA A 83 -8.27 11.30 12.81
CA ALA A 83 -9.47 11.04 12.02
C ALA A 83 -9.13 10.73 10.56
N LEU A 84 -8.18 11.46 9.98
CA LEU A 84 -7.70 11.18 8.63
C LEU A 84 -6.99 9.82 8.55
N LEU A 85 -6.18 9.47 9.53
CA LEU A 85 -5.51 8.17 9.58
C LEU A 85 -6.49 7.01 9.62
N ARG A 86 -7.54 7.12 10.41
CA ARG A 86 -8.61 6.11 10.45
C ARG A 86 -9.31 6.00 9.11
N GLY A 87 -9.63 7.13 8.47
CA GLY A 87 -10.23 7.18 7.13
C GLY A 87 -9.34 6.53 6.06
N VAL A 88 -8.04 6.81 6.08
CA VAL A 88 -7.07 6.19 5.17
C VAL A 88 -7.00 4.67 5.38
N ALA A 89 -6.95 4.21 6.62
CA ALA A 89 -6.96 2.79 6.94
C ALA A 89 -8.21 2.07 6.41
N GLU A 90 -9.38 2.68 6.57
CA GLU A 90 -10.64 2.16 6.02
C GLU A 90 -10.61 2.07 4.49
N GLU A 91 -10.11 3.09 3.80
CA GLU A 91 -10.01 3.08 2.34
C GLU A 91 -9.04 2.00 1.83
N PHE A 92 -7.92 1.76 2.53
CA PHE A 92 -7.02 0.65 2.21
C PHE A 92 -7.70 -0.71 2.36
N LEU A 93 -8.48 -0.91 3.41
CA LEU A 93 -9.22 -2.17 3.61
C LEU A 93 -10.29 -2.38 2.54
N LYS A 94 -10.95 -1.32 2.09
CA LYS A 94 -11.88 -1.39 0.95
C LYS A 94 -11.16 -1.75 -0.35
N MET A 95 -10.03 -1.11 -0.63
CA MET A 95 -9.21 -1.43 -1.81
C MET A 95 -8.70 -2.86 -1.77
N ALA A 96 -8.32 -3.38 -0.61
CA ALA A 96 -7.85 -4.75 -0.46
C ALA A 96 -8.89 -5.79 -0.92
N LYS A 97 -10.18 -5.48 -0.78
CA LYS A 97 -11.27 -6.33 -1.27
C LYS A 97 -11.47 -6.22 -2.78
N THR A 98 -11.49 -4.98 -3.31
CA THR A 98 -11.78 -4.73 -4.72
C THR A 98 -10.61 -5.08 -5.63
N GLU A 99 -9.38 -4.83 -5.18
CA GLU A 99 -8.14 -5.08 -5.94
C GLU A 99 -7.48 -6.42 -5.58
N ASN A 100 -8.12 -7.22 -4.76
CA ASN A 100 -7.63 -8.54 -4.35
C ASN A 100 -6.23 -8.53 -3.71
N PHE A 101 -5.95 -7.57 -2.83
CA PHE A 101 -4.69 -7.50 -2.12
C PHE A 101 -4.53 -8.64 -1.11
N VAL A 102 -3.32 -9.14 -0.97
CA VAL A 102 -2.95 -10.05 0.11
C VAL A 102 -2.75 -9.25 1.39
N LYS A 103 -3.60 -9.47 2.39
CA LYS A 103 -3.54 -8.77 3.67
C LYS A 103 -2.55 -9.46 4.61
N ILE A 104 -1.60 -8.68 5.13
CA ILE A 104 -0.61 -9.13 6.11
C ILE A 104 -0.83 -8.36 7.41
N TYR A 105 -1.23 -9.06 8.45
CA TYR A 105 -1.46 -8.45 9.77
C TYR A 105 -0.14 -8.26 10.51
N THR A 106 0.16 -7.04 10.91
CA THR A 106 1.49 -6.65 11.40
C THR A 106 1.56 -6.42 12.92
N LYS A 107 0.53 -6.79 13.68
CA LYS A 107 0.57 -6.76 15.17
C LYS A 107 1.21 -8.01 15.76
N ARG A 108 2.13 -8.60 15.09
CA ARG A 108 2.89 -9.78 15.47
C ARG A 108 4.35 -9.54 15.17
N GLU A 109 5.19 -10.49 15.48
CA GLU A 109 6.62 -10.38 15.16
C GLU A 109 6.84 -10.18 13.65
N ALA A 110 7.80 -9.31 13.33
CA ALA A 110 8.12 -8.98 11.94
C ALA A 110 8.52 -10.23 11.12
N GLU A 111 9.23 -11.16 11.74
CA GLU A 111 9.63 -12.42 11.10
C GLU A 111 8.43 -13.26 10.67
N SER A 112 7.41 -13.39 11.53
CA SER A 112 6.18 -14.13 11.18
C SER A 112 5.43 -13.49 10.01
N ALA A 113 5.36 -12.16 9.97
CA ALA A 113 4.77 -11.44 8.86
C ALA A 113 5.57 -11.61 7.57
N PHE A 114 6.89 -11.60 7.66
CA PHE A 114 7.79 -11.83 6.54
C PHE A 114 7.64 -13.23 5.93
N LEU A 115 7.60 -14.26 6.77
CA LEU A 115 7.38 -15.64 6.32
C LEU A 115 6.06 -15.79 5.55
N GLU A 116 4.99 -15.15 6.00
CA GLU A 116 3.72 -15.17 5.28
C GLU A 116 3.84 -14.48 3.90
N VAL A 117 4.60 -13.41 3.79
CA VAL A 117 4.86 -12.76 2.50
C VAL A 117 5.63 -13.71 1.58
N GLU A 118 6.65 -14.39 2.08
CA GLU A 118 7.42 -15.38 1.29
C GLU A 118 6.53 -16.51 0.78
N GLU A 119 5.70 -17.10 1.64
CA GLU A 119 4.77 -18.16 1.26
C GLU A 119 3.82 -17.72 0.14
N ARG A 120 3.25 -16.52 0.27
CA ARG A 120 2.35 -15.97 -0.75
C ARG A 120 3.05 -15.67 -2.07
N LEU A 121 4.28 -15.18 -2.02
CA LEU A 121 5.08 -14.96 -3.24
C LEU A 121 5.40 -16.28 -3.95
N ASP A 122 5.71 -17.33 -3.22
CA ASP A 122 5.97 -18.65 -3.80
C ASP A 122 4.71 -19.26 -4.42
N GLU A 123 3.54 -19.08 -3.80
CA GLU A 123 2.25 -19.46 -4.38
C GLU A 123 1.98 -18.73 -5.72
N GLU A 124 2.25 -17.44 -5.78
CA GLU A 124 2.06 -16.64 -7.01
C GLU A 124 3.04 -17.03 -8.12
N LYS A 125 4.29 -17.34 -7.78
CA LYS A 125 5.28 -17.84 -8.76
C LYS A 125 4.92 -19.22 -9.33
N GLY A 126 4.20 -20.03 -8.57
CA GLY A 126 3.73 -21.35 -9.00
C GLY A 126 2.54 -21.32 -9.97
N LYS A 127 1.93 -20.15 -10.16
CA LYS A 127 0.85 -19.93 -11.12
C LYS A 127 1.44 -19.51 -12.46
#